data_2b94601fbeeff7a2d1775fc557ae656b
#
_entry.id   2b94601fbeeff7a2d1775fc557ae656b
#
_cell.length_a   1.000
_cell.length_b   1.000
_cell.length_c   1.000
_cell.angle_alpha   90.00
_cell.angle_beta   90.00
_cell.angle_gamma   90.00
#
_symmetry.space_group_name_H-M   'P 1'
#
loop_
_entity.id
_entity.type
_entity.pdbx_description
1 polymer ?
#
loop_
_entity_poly.entity_id
_entity_poly.type
_entity_poly.pdbx_seq_one_letter_code
_entity_poly.pdbx_strand_id
1 'polypeptide(L)'
;MKRIFFITTIIAAFALNGCIKNDPVIYNDTVIEFDAAIWNANGAGLTYPILTRVPAQNIATGTSQPSLTRTSGTIQLRVNLVGAQRSAPTNFTYRVVAAESTAIAGTHYTALPGTGTIPANSSFGMISVEILNPGATSGSKVLVLEITDNTEVKGSVNYAKVGLSIAQS
;
A
#
# COMPACT_ATOMS: atom_id res chain seq x y z
N MET A 1 -41.25 -6.18 -53.92
CA MET A 1 -40.88 -5.28 -52.80
C MET A 1 -41.14 -5.91 -51.42
N LYS A 2 -42.25 -6.52 -51.10
CA LYS A 2 -42.55 -7.14 -49.78
C LYS A 2 -41.54 -8.24 -49.34
N ARG A 3 -41.04 -9.06 -50.26
CA ARG A 3 -40.12 -10.17 -49.95
C ARG A 3 -38.71 -9.69 -49.62
N ILE A 4 -38.23 -8.58 -50.21
CA ILE A 4 -36.94 -8.01 -49.96
C ILE A 4 -36.90 -7.35 -48.56
N PHE A 5 -37.99 -6.71 -48.17
CA PHE A 5 -38.12 -6.08 -46.86
C PHE A 5 -38.06 -7.11 -45.73
N PHE A 6 -38.66 -8.29 -45.93
CA PHE A 6 -38.68 -9.39 -44.93
C PHE A 6 -37.29 -9.98 -44.73
N ILE A 7 -36.46 -10.11 -45.78
CA ILE A 7 -35.11 -10.64 -45.73
C ILE A 7 -34.19 -9.65 -45.01
N THR A 8 -34.33 -8.35 -45.25
CA THR A 8 -33.52 -7.30 -44.60
C THR A 8 -33.79 -7.22 -43.11
N THR A 9 -35.05 -7.41 -42.69
CA THR A 9 -35.44 -7.42 -41.27
C THR A 9 -34.87 -8.63 -40.52
N ILE A 10 -34.80 -9.80 -41.15
CA ILE A 10 -34.22 -11.01 -40.54
C ILE A 10 -32.70 -10.87 -40.37
N ILE A 11 -31.98 -10.30 -41.34
CA ILE A 11 -30.54 -10.08 -41.25
C ILE A 11 -30.23 -9.06 -40.17
N ALA A 12 -31.03 -8.00 -40.03
CA ALA A 12 -30.86 -7.01 -38.94
C ALA A 12 -31.09 -7.61 -37.55
N ALA A 13 -32.00 -8.56 -37.38
CA ALA A 13 -32.26 -9.23 -36.12
C ALA A 13 -31.10 -10.15 -35.68
N PHE A 14 -30.33 -10.73 -36.60
CA PHE A 14 -29.15 -11.53 -36.30
C PHE A 14 -27.92 -10.68 -35.95
N ALA A 15 -27.83 -9.44 -36.43
CA ALA A 15 -26.73 -8.53 -36.14
C ALA A 15 -26.74 -7.98 -34.69
N LEU A 16 -27.88 -8.08 -34.01
CA LEU A 16 -28.03 -7.58 -32.62
C LEU A 16 -27.62 -8.61 -31.52
N ASN A 17 -27.28 -9.84 -31.89
CA ASN A 17 -26.86 -10.88 -30.95
C ASN A 17 -25.33 -10.90 -30.69
N GLY A 18 -24.64 -9.83 -31.01
CA GLY A 18 -23.25 -9.64 -30.60
C GLY A 18 -23.11 -9.35 -29.09
N CYS A 19 -23.57 -10.26 -28.23
CA CYS A 19 -23.12 -10.26 -26.83
C CYS A 19 -21.62 -10.50 -26.85
N ILE A 20 -20.84 -9.44 -26.73
CA ILE A 20 -19.45 -9.54 -26.34
C ILE A 20 -19.48 -10.16 -24.95
N LYS A 21 -19.14 -11.44 -24.87
CA LYS A 21 -18.91 -12.12 -23.60
C LYS A 21 -17.63 -11.51 -23.01
N ASN A 22 -17.77 -10.40 -22.32
CA ASN A 22 -16.72 -9.89 -21.47
C ASN A 22 -16.60 -10.83 -20.27
N ASP A 23 -15.70 -11.80 -20.36
CA ASP A 23 -15.28 -12.52 -19.17
C ASP A 23 -14.56 -11.49 -18.29
N PRO A 24 -15.09 -11.12 -17.13
CA PRO A 24 -14.42 -10.15 -16.27
C PRO A 24 -13.07 -10.73 -15.88
N VAL A 25 -11.99 -9.96 -16.11
CA VAL A 25 -10.68 -10.29 -15.55
C VAL A 25 -10.80 -10.14 -14.05
N ILE A 26 -11.03 -11.25 -13.36
CA ILE A 26 -11.10 -11.27 -11.89
C ILE A 26 -9.66 -11.40 -11.41
N TYR A 27 -9.20 -10.41 -10.66
CA TYR A 27 -7.94 -10.51 -9.93
C TYR A 27 -8.12 -11.48 -8.77
N ASN A 28 -7.58 -12.69 -8.91
CA ASN A 28 -7.75 -13.77 -7.94
C ASN A 28 -6.63 -13.82 -6.89
N ASP A 29 -5.53 -13.10 -7.10
CA ASP A 29 -4.45 -13.05 -6.14
C ASP A 29 -4.79 -12.07 -5.01
N THR A 30 -4.47 -12.46 -3.77
CA THR A 30 -4.56 -11.57 -2.63
C THR A 30 -3.17 -11.04 -2.34
N VAL A 31 -3.00 -9.74 -2.47
CA VAL A 31 -1.75 -9.06 -2.12
C VAL A 31 -2.00 -8.00 -1.07
N ILE A 32 -0.94 -7.62 -0.38
CA ILE A 32 -0.96 -6.53 0.59
C ILE A 32 0.06 -5.46 0.20
N GLU A 33 -0.23 -4.23 0.56
CA GLU A 33 0.55 -3.06 0.14
C GLU A 33 0.50 -1.95 1.18
N PHE A 34 1.54 -1.12 1.22
CA PHE A 34 1.47 0.11 2.00
C PHE A 34 0.58 1.14 1.31
N ASP A 35 -0.45 1.61 1.99
CA ASP A 35 -1.32 2.68 1.50
C ASP A 35 -0.50 3.92 1.09
N ALA A 36 0.45 4.32 1.90
CA ALA A 36 1.32 5.46 1.62
C ALA A 36 2.16 5.28 0.34
N ALA A 37 2.47 4.06 -0.08
CA ALA A 37 3.22 3.81 -1.31
C ALA A 37 2.38 4.04 -2.56
N ILE A 38 1.06 3.88 -2.47
CA ILE A 38 0.13 4.11 -3.59
C ILE A 38 -0.02 5.62 -3.87
N TRP A 39 -0.13 6.41 -2.82
CA TRP A 39 -0.50 7.83 -2.92
C TRP A 39 0.68 8.77 -3.11
N ASN A 40 1.91 8.32 -2.86
CA ASN A 40 3.09 9.16 -2.90
C ASN A 40 4.04 8.76 -4.04
N ALA A 41 4.63 9.76 -4.68
CA ALA A 41 5.64 9.52 -5.71
C ALA A 41 6.89 8.87 -5.10
N ASN A 42 7.54 8.02 -5.89
CA ASN A 42 8.79 7.39 -5.50
C ASN A 42 9.90 8.42 -5.25
N GLY A 43 10.77 8.12 -4.31
CA GLY A 43 11.98 8.90 -4.10
C GLY A 43 12.88 8.90 -5.34
N ALA A 44 13.68 9.95 -5.52
CA ALA A 44 14.58 10.07 -6.67
C ALA A 44 15.53 8.85 -6.76
N GLY A 45 15.45 8.12 -7.88
CA GLY A 45 16.23 6.90 -8.11
C GLY A 45 15.78 5.66 -7.32
N LEU A 46 14.62 5.73 -6.65
CA LEU A 46 14.05 4.63 -5.86
C LEU A 46 12.77 4.09 -6.53
N THR A 47 12.38 2.87 -6.17
CA THR A 47 11.13 2.23 -6.59
C THR A 47 10.02 2.36 -5.55
N TYR A 48 10.22 3.18 -4.51
CA TYR A 48 9.30 3.39 -3.40
C TYR A 48 9.40 4.85 -2.89
N PRO A 49 8.34 5.39 -2.25
CA PRO A 49 8.38 6.74 -1.70
C PRO A 49 9.18 6.83 -0.40
N ILE A 50 9.78 8.00 -0.17
CA ILE A 50 10.37 8.41 1.12
C ILE A 50 9.51 9.54 1.70
N LEU A 51 8.79 9.24 2.77
CA LEU A 51 7.89 10.18 3.43
C LEU A 51 8.65 11.08 4.42
N THR A 52 8.48 12.38 4.28
CA THR A 52 9.03 13.41 5.19
C THR A 52 7.98 13.96 6.15
N ARG A 53 6.75 13.50 6.03
CA ARG A 53 5.59 13.90 6.84
C ARG A 53 4.88 12.68 7.36
N VAL A 54 4.12 12.87 8.44
CA VAL A 54 3.28 11.81 9.01
C VAL A 54 2.27 11.39 7.96
N PRO A 55 2.21 10.10 7.58
CA PRO A 55 1.30 9.63 6.55
C PRO A 55 -0.15 9.76 7.00
N ALA A 56 -1.00 10.15 6.08
CA ALA A 56 -2.45 10.09 6.23
C ALA A 56 -3.00 9.01 5.29
N GLN A 57 -4.08 8.36 5.70
CA GLN A 57 -4.64 7.25 4.93
C GLN A 57 -5.41 7.75 3.70
N ASN A 58 -5.33 7.01 2.60
CA ASN A 58 -6.03 7.24 1.33
C ASN A 58 -5.71 8.58 0.64
N ILE A 59 -4.62 9.25 1.00
CA ILE A 59 -4.21 10.50 0.36
C ILE A 59 -2.68 10.61 0.28
N ALA A 60 -2.21 11.38 -0.71
CA ALA A 60 -0.82 11.77 -0.79
C ALA A 60 -0.43 12.65 0.41
N THR A 61 0.78 12.50 0.91
CA THR A 61 1.30 13.41 1.93
C THR A 61 1.51 14.81 1.34
N GLY A 62 0.99 15.81 2.02
CA GLY A 62 1.06 17.20 1.59
C GLY A 62 1.48 18.13 2.75
N THR A 63 1.44 19.42 2.51
CA THR A 63 1.87 20.43 3.49
C THR A 63 0.95 20.53 4.72
N SER A 64 -0.27 19.99 4.64
CA SER A 64 -1.22 19.95 5.75
C SER A 64 -0.87 18.91 6.82
N GLN A 65 -0.12 17.84 6.47
CA GLN A 65 0.34 16.88 7.46
C GLN A 65 1.58 17.41 8.18
N PRO A 66 1.73 17.10 9.49
CA PRO A 66 2.90 17.50 10.24
C PRO A 66 4.18 16.86 9.70
N SER A 67 5.30 17.55 9.82
CA SER A 67 6.61 16.98 9.47
C SER A 67 6.91 15.76 10.35
N LEU A 68 7.53 14.74 9.74
CA LEU A 68 8.00 13.56 10.47
C LEU A 68 9.34 13.89 11.13
N THR A 69 9.33 13.98 12.45
CA THR A 69 10.48 14.38 13.26
C THR A 69 10.72 13.39 14.39
N ARG A 70 11.87 13.49 15.05
CA ARG A 70 12.19 12.72 16.25
C ARG A 70 11.18 12.89 17.40
N THR A 71 10.32 13.91 17.35
CA THR A 71 9.29 14.17 18.36
C THR A 71 7.87 13.82 17.89
N SER A 72 7.72 13.13 16.75
CA SER A 72 6.40 12.78 16.19
C SER A 72 5.63 11.75 17.03
N GLY A 73 6.29 11.05 17.96
CA GLY A 73 5.66 9.98 18.74
C GLY A 73 5.26 8.78 17.88
N THR A 74 4.14 8.15 18.19
CA THR A 74 3.68 6.98 17.43
C THR A 74 2.96 7.41 16.16
N ILE A 75 3.44 6.91 15.03
CA ILE A 75 2.79 7.07 13.72
C ILE A 75 2.16 5.75 13.27
N GLN A 76 1.16 5.83 12.41
CA GLN A 76 0.44 4.68 11.88
C GLN A 76 0.69 4.55 10.38
N LEU A 77 1.13 3.38 9.95
CA LEU A 77 1.22 3.00 8.54
C LEU A 77 0.08 2.03 8.23
N ARG A 78 -0.83 2.46 7.36
CA ARG A 78 -1.89 1.59 6.87
C ARG A 78 -1.35 0.59 5.86
N VAL A 79 -1.77 -0.68 6.01
CA VAL A 79 -1.52 -1.77 5.07
C VAL A 79 -2.85 -2.20 4.50
N ASN A 80 -3.02 -2.13 3.18
CA ASN A 80 -4.23 -2.49 2.48
C ASN A 80 -4.19 -3.96 2.04
N LEU A 81 -5.35 -4.62 2.09
CA LEU A 81 -5.61 -5.92 1.48
C LEU A 81 -6.22 -5.67 0.09
N VAL A 82 -5.51 -6.04 -0.95
CA VAL A 82 -6.00 -6.01 -2.32
C VAL A 82 -6.55 -7.37 -2.67
N GLY A 83 -7.87 -7.45 -2.78
CA GLY A 83 -8.61 -8.67 -2.98
C GLY A 83 -9.89 -8.72 -2.15
N ALA A 84 -10.54 -9.88 -2.10
CA ALA A 84 -11.75 -10.07 -1.31
C ALA A 84 -11.44 -10.01 0.20
N GLN A 85 -12.32 -9.36 0.97
CA GLN A 85 -12.26 -9.42 2.43
C GLN A 85 -12.40 -10.86 2.92
N ARG A 86 -11.66 -11.19 3.97
CA ARG A 86 -11.68 -12.53 4.56
C ARG A 86 -12.49 -12.53 5.86
N SER A 87 -13.23 -13.59 6.08
CA SER A 87 -14.02 -13.79 7.32
C SER A 87 -13.15 -14.09 8.55
N ALA A 88 -11.88 -14.45 8.35
CA ALA A 88 -10.88 -14.62 9.40
C ALA A 88 -9.83 -13.51 9.32
N PRO A 89 -9.14 -13.18 10.44
CA PRO A 89 -8.00 -12.28 10.41
C PRO A 89 -6.92 -12.77 9.45
N THR A 90 -6.25 -11.85 8.76
CA THR A 90 -5.17 -12.15 7.82
C THR A 90 -3.86 -11.64 8.40
N ASN A 91 -2.92 -12.54 8.67
CA ASN A 91 -1.61 -12.17 9.17
C ASN A 91 -0.66 -11.85 8.03
N PHE A 92 0.15 -10.83 8.22
CA PHE A 92 1.18 -10.45 7.27
C PHE A 92 2.53 -10.24 7.97
N THR A 93 3.59 -10.31 7.18
CA THR A 93 4.96 -10.10 7.66
C THR A 93 5.60 -8.91 6.96
N TYR A 94 6.47 -8.22 7.67
CA TYR A 94 7.26 -7.12 7.13
C TYR A 94 8.61 -7.07 7.82
N ARG A 95 9.56 -6.37 7.21
CA ARG A 95 10.92 -6.22 7.74
C ARG A 95 11.42 -4.78 7.60
N VAL A 96 12.41 -4.46 8.40
CA VAL A 96 13.27 -3.29 8.16
C VAL A 96 14.32 -3.68 7.12
N VAL A 97 14.44 -2.88 6.06
CA VAL A 97 15.47 -3.04 5.04
C VAL A 97 16.75 -2.37 5.55
N ALA A 98 17.58 -3.13 6.26
CA ALA A 98 18.74 -2.61 6.96
C ALA A 98 19.76 -1.90 6.03
N ALA A 99 19.94 -2.43 4.81
CA ALA A 99 20.87 -1.84 3.82
C ALA A 99 20.42 -0.45 3.31
N GLU A 100 19.14 -0.13 3.44
CA GLU A 100 18.54 1.13 2.98
C GLU A 100 18.12 2.04 4.14
N SER A 101 18.28 1.56 5.39
CA SER A 101 17.89 2.29 6.60
C SER A 101 19.12 2.88 7.29
N THR A 102 19.00 4.15 7.72
CA THR A 102 19.98 4.82 8.58
C THR A 102 19.45 5.03 10.00
N ALA A 103 18.14 4.82 10.21
CA ALA A 103 17.53 4.79 11.53
C ALA A 103 17.86 3.48 12.24
N ILE A 104 18.11 3.55 13.55
CA ILE A 104 18.55 2.44 14.41
C ILE A 104 17.43 2.14 15.42
N ALA A 105 17.04 0.87 15.52
CA ALA A 105 16.09 0.40 16.52
C ALA A 105 16.63 0.63 17.95
N GLY A 106 15.76 1.03 18.87
CA GLY A 106 16.13 1.41 20.24
C GLY A 106 16.74 2.81 20.37
N THR A 107 17.05 3.48 19.24
CA THR A 107 17.56 4.87 19.24
C THR A 107 16.59 5.81 18.55
N HIS A 108 16.16 5.49 17.34
CA HIS A 108 15.32 6.37 16.52
C HIS A 108 13.87 5.89 16.43
N TYR A 109 13.64 4.60 16.69
CA TYR A 109 12.32 3.99 16.75
C TYR A 109 12.34 2.75 17.65
N THR A 110 11.19 2.38 18.23
CA THR A 110 11.06 1.15 19.01
C THR A 110 11.14 -0.05 18.07
N ALA A 111 11.84 -1.11 18.49
CA ALA A 111 11.97 -2.33 17.69
C ALA A 111 10.59 -2.85 17.24
N LEU A 112 10.46 -3.13 15.95
CA LEU A 112 9.21 -3.55 15.35
C LEU A 112 9.04 -5.07 15.42
N PRO A 113 7.82 -5.59 15.63
CA PRO A 113 7.57 -7.03 15.75
C PRO A 113 7.78 -7.81 14.43
N GLY A 114 7.77 -7.13 13.29
CA GLY A 114 7.89 -7.77 11.97
C GLY A 114 6.64 -8.48 11.50
N THR A 115 5.56 -8.42 12.27
CA THR A 115 4.26 -9.03 11.94
C THR A 115 3.13 -8.04 12.20
N GLY A 116 2.05 -8.16 11.42
CA GLY A 116 0.84 -7.39 11.59
C GLY A 116 -0.39 -8.22 11.22
N THR A 117 -1.56 -7.70 11.51
CA THR A 117 -2.83 -8.39 11.26
C THR A 117 -3.83 -7.42 10.62
N ILE A 118 -4.47 -7.88 9.57
CA ILE A 118 -5.68 -7.26 9.02
C ILE A 118 -6.87 -7.96 9.67
N PRO A 119 -7.75 -7.23 10.39
CA PRO A 119 -8.89 -7.85 11.07
C PRO A 119 -9.83 -8.58 10.11
N ALA A 120 -10.57 -9.55 10.63
CA ALA A 120 -11.65 -10.19 9.89
C ALA A 120 -12.63 -9.15 9.33
N ASN A 121 -13.12 -9.37 8.12
CA ASN A 121 -14.03 -8.49 7.40
C ASN A 121 -13.50 -7.05 7.21
N SER A 122 -12.17 -6.87 7.22
CA SER A 122 -11.48 -5.61 6.95
C SER A 122 -10.68 -5.70 5.67
N SER A 123 -10.52 -4.55 5.00
CA SER A 123 -9.63 -4.40 3.84
C SER A 123 -8.29 -3.76 4.23
N PHE A 124 -8.02 -3.53 5.52
CA PHE A 124 -6.76 -2.95 5.98
C PHE A 124 -6.42 -3.31 7.42
N GLY A 125 -5.13 -3.24 7.71
CA GLY A 125 -4.53 -3.26 9.04
C GLY A 125 -3.59 -2.09 9.25
N MET A 126 -2.97 -2.01 10.43
CA MET A 126 -2.04 -0.93 10.77
C MET A 126 -0.72 -1.49 11.31
N ILE A 127 0.38 -0.82 10.96
CA ILE A 127 1.67 -0.96 11.60
C ILE A 127 1.91 0.30 12.42
N SER A 128 2.07 0.16 13.73
CA SER A 128 2.45 1.27 14.62
C SER A 128 3.97 1.38 14.66
N VAL A 129 4.50 2.57 14.37
CA VAL A 129 5.92 2.88 14.47
C VAL A 129 6.07 3.98 15.52
N GLU A 130 6.60 3.62 16.69
CA GLU A 130 6.93 4.58 17.73
C GLU A 130 8.30 5.20 17.44
N ILE A 131 8.29 6.49 17.15
CA ILE A 131 9.50 7.28 16.92
C ILE A 131 10.08 7.69 18.27
N LEU A 132 11.35 7.41 18.48
CA LEU A 132 12.10 7.76 19.69
C LEU A 132 12.86 9.07 19.47
N ASN A 133 13.08 9.78 20.58
CA ASN A 133 13.79 11.04 20.59
C ASN A 133 15.19 10.89 21.20
N PRO A 134 16.23 10.65 20.40
CA PRO A 134 17.61 10.51 20.91
C PRO A 134 18.28 11.84 21.27
N GLY A 135 17.58 12.95 21.15
CA GLY A 135 18.11 14.32 21.23
C GLY A 135 18.30 14.95 19.85
N ALA A 136 18.46 16.26 19.82
CA ALA A 136 18.61 17.00 18.57
C ALA A 136 19.97 16.75 17.92
N THR A 137 19.96 16.44 16.64
CA THR A 137 21.14 16.37 15.77
C THR A 137 20.81 16.97 14.42
N SER A 138 21.77 17.05 13.50
CA SER A 138 21.52 17.54 12.15
C SER A 138 21.02 16.43 11.21
N GLY A 139 20.30 16.83 10.18
CA GLY A 139 19.85 15.95 9.09
C GLY A 139 18.63 15.10 9.43
N SER A 140 18.53 13.95 8.80
CA SER A 140 17.44 13.00 8.99
C SER A 140 17.95 11.56 9.06
N LYS A 141 17.14 10.68 9.65
CA LYS A 141 17.35 9.24 9.68
C LYS A 141 16.24 8.56 8.91
N VAL A 142 16.59 7.67 8.00
CA VAL A 142 15.64 6.96 7.15
C VAL A 142 15.39 5.57 7.71
N LEU A 143 14.11 5.23 7.89
CA LEU A 143 13.64 3.88 8.20
C LEU A 143 12.90 3.35 6.97
N VAL A 144 13.38 2.27 6.37
CA VAL A 144 12.74 1.62 5.22
C VAL A 144 12.10 0.32 5.68
N LEU A 145 10.79 0.21 5.40
CA LEU A 145 9.99 -0.99 5.68
C LEU A 145 9.57 -1.66 4.37
N GLU A 146 9.57 -2.97 4.39
CA GLU A 146 9.16 -3.80 3.26
C GLU A 146 8.25 -4.93 3.74
N ILE A 147 7.06 -5.04 3.14
CA ILE A 147 6.18 -6.19 3.30
C ILE A 147 6.83 -7.39 2.62
N THR A 148 6.80 -8.53 3.28
CA THR A 148 7.38 -9.78 2.77
C THR A 148 6.28 -10.82 2.54
N ASP A 149 6.50 -11.69 1.57
CA ASP A 149 5.60 -12.81 1.31
C ASP A 149 5.55 -13.76 2.52
N ASN A 150 4.37 -14.28 2.78
CA ASN A 150 4.17 -15.37 3.73
C ASN A 150 3.21 -16.42 3.14
N THR A 151 2.77 -17.38 3.95
CA THR A 151 1.87 -18.46 3.51
C THR A 151 0.44 -17.98 3.22
N GLU A 152 0.04 -16.83 3.75
CA GLU A 152 -1.33 -16.31 3.63
C GLU A 152 -1.49 -15.28 2.53
N VAL A 153 -0.47 -14.40 2.36
CA VAL A 153 -0.52 -13.25 1.45
C VAL A 153 0.85 -12.94 0.88
N LYS A 154 0.85 -12.25 -0.27
CA LYS A 154 2.06 -11.74 -0.92
C LYS A 154 2.12 -10.23 -0.82
N GLY A 155 3.32 -9.68 -0.79
CA GLY A 155 3.54 -8.24 -0.94
C GLY A 155 3.26 -7.79 -2.38
N SER A 156 2.67 -6.62 -2.54
CA SER A 156 2.48 -6.00 -3.86
C SER A 156 3.84 -5.71 -4.52
N VAL A 157 4.00 -6.05 -5.79
CA VAL A 157 5.26 -5.83 -6.54
C VAL A 157 5.67 -4.36 -6.53
N ASN A 158 4.70 -3.45 -6.56
CA ASN A 158 4.96 -2.00 -6.71
C ASN A 158 4.87 -1.23 -5.39
N TYR A 159 4.10 -1.73 -4.41
CA TYR A 159 3.71 -0.95 -3.22
C TYR A 159 4.04 -1.66 -1.90
N ALA A 160 4.93 -2.65 -1.95
CA ALA A 160 5.35 -3.38 -0.74
C ALA A 160 6.40 -2.63 0.09
N LYS A 161 6.93 -1.48 -0.38
CA LYS A 161 8.02 -0.78 0.30
C LYS A 161 7.70 0.70 0.52
N VAL A 162 8.11 1.23 1.67
CA VAL A 162 8.00 2.65 2.03
C VAL A 162 9.17 3.07 2.92
N GLY A 163 9.67 4.27 2.73
CA GLY A 163 10.67 4.89 3.59
C GLY A 163 10.06 6.01 4.43
N LEU A 164 10.56 6.18 5.64
CA LEU A 164 10.23 7.25 6.59
C LEU A 164 11.49 8.07 6.85
N SER A 165 11.52 9.33 6.44
CA SER A 165 12.62 10.26 6.68
C SER A 165 12.32 11.07 7.94
N ILE A 166 12.94 10.70 9.05
CA ILE A 166 12.72 11.27 10.39
C ILE A 166 13.72 12.40 10.61
N ALA A 167 13.27 13.65 10.58
CA ALA A 167 14.12 14.81 10.85
C ALA A 167 14.61 14.78 12.29
N GLN A 168 15.89 15.12 12.48
CA GLN A 168 16.58 15.06 13.78
C GLN A 168 16.78 16.44 14.42
N SER A 169 16.47 17.52 13.70
CA SER A 169 16.51 18.90 14.21
C SER A 169 15.41 19.20 15.22
#